data_a19fd92a6c14395febcd0da73119fcc5
#
_entry.id   a19fd92a6c14395febcd0da73119fcc5
#
_cell.length_a   1.000
_cell.length_b   1.000
_cell.length_c   1.000
_cell.angle_alpha   90.00
_cell.angle_beta   90.00
_cell.angle_gamma   90.00
#
_symmetry.space_group_name_H-M   'P 1'
#
loop_
_entity.id
_entity.type
_entity.pdbx_description
1 polymer ?
#
loop_
_entity_poly.entity_id
_entity_poly.type
_entity_poly.pdbx_seq_one_letter_code
_entity_poly.pdbx_strand_id
1 'polypeptide(L)'
;MMTLGAIVAGFIIDLIFGDPHWLPHPICLIGNLIGFLDKKLRRMLAPGETALLLGGALMVIIVLVLTFAVPYAVLTLAEQVSPWLRFALETVMCYQIFATKCLRDESMKVYTALKDNDLVDARLKLSWIVGRDTKELDAAEVTKGAVETVAENTADGIIAPMFYMFIGGAPLAFLYKGINTMDSMVGYKNDTYLYFGRCAAKLDDLANLIPARITGLVMIVASYFLNLDAKRAWKTFWRDRYHHLSPNSAMTESVTAGALNIQLGGDHFYFGKLVHKETIGDDIRPVCPEDIVTTNDLLYMTAVLSLLLFSLIFLVNSLILK
;
A
#
# COMPACT_ATOMS: atom_id res chain seq x y z
N MET A 1 -21.36 -3.69 15.26
CA MET A 1 -21.03 -2.33 15.79
C MET A 1 -19.65 -2.28 16.44
N MET A 2 -19.23 -3.30 17.24
CA MET A 2 -17.89 -3.29 17.87
C MET A 2 -16.76 -3.27 16.86
N THR A 3 -16.83 -4.05 15.78
CA THR A 3 -15.82 -4.03 14.69
C THR A 3 -15.69 -2.66 14.04
N LEU A 4 -16.79 -1.94 13.76
CA LEU A 4 -16.73 -0.56 13.28
C LEU A 4 -15.98 0.35 14.26
N GLY A 5 -16.30 0.25 15.55
CA GLY A 5 -15.61 1.00 16.60
C GLY A 5 -14.11 0.66 16.65
N ALA A 6 -13.74 -0.62 16.49
CA ALA A 6 -12.35 -1.06 16.48
C ALA A 6 -11.56 -0.51 15.26
N ILE A 7 -12.18 -0.49 14.08
CA ILE A 7 -11.58 0.09 12.87
C ILE A 7 -11.33 1.59 13.04
N VAL A 8 -12.35 2.34 13.49
CA VAL A 8 -12.25 3.79 13.70
C VAL A 8 -11.20 4.10 14.76
N ALA A 9 -11.23 3.41 15.90
CA ALA A 9 -10.25 3.59 16.97
C ALA A 9 -8.83 3.24 16.50
N GLY A 10 -8.66 2.13 15.77
CA GLY A 10 -7.38 1.71 15.20
C GLY A 10 -6.82 2.77 14.23
N PHE A 11 -7.66 3.32 13.36
CA PHE A 11 -7.25 4.40 12.45
C PHE A 11 -6.82 5.67 13.21
N ILE A 12 -7.57 6.08 14.23
CA ILE A 12 -7.19 7.24 15.05
C ILE A 12 -5.85 7.00 15.77
N ILE A 13 -5.63 5.79 16.28
CA ILE A 13 -4.36 5.42 16.94
C ILE A 13 -3.20 5.48 15.93
N ASP A 14 -3.38 5.00 14.69
CA ASP A 14 -2.37 5.12 13.63
C ASP A 14 -2.03 6.59 13.34
N LEU A 15 -3.03 7.46 13.21
CA LEU A 15 -2.80 8.89 12.96
C LEU A 15 -2.00 9.57 14.08
N ILE A 16 -2.11 9.10 15.32
CA ILE A 16 -1.42 9.68 16.48
C ILE A 16 -0.02 9.10 16.64
N PHE A 17 0.11 7.78 16.65
CA PHE A 17 1.34 7.08 17.03
C PHE A 17 2.17 6.61 15.83
N GLY A 18 1.55 6.27 14.68
CA GLY A 18 2.23 5.61 13.57
C GLY A 18 2.84 4.27 13.99
N ASP A 19 4.00 3.93 13.45
CA ASP A 19 4.70 2.66 13.70
C ASP A 19 5.96 2.87 14.57
N PRO A 20 5.83 2.95 15.89
CA PRO A 20 6.97 3.15 16.76
C PRO A 20 7.89 1.92 16.75
N HIS A 21 9.20 2.12 16.54
CA HIS A 21 10.20 1.05 16.37
C HIS A 21 10.31 0.07 17.56
N TRP A 22 9.86 0.45 18.75
CA TRP A 22 9.88 -0.42 19.94
C TRP A 22 8.73 -1.43 19.97
N LEU A 23 7.67 -1.20 19.16
CA LEU A 23 6.51 -2.09 19.11
C LEU A 23 6.75 -3.19 18.06
N PRO A 24 6.67 -4.48 18.45
CA PRO A 24 6.74 -5.57 17.48
C PRO A 24 5.65 -5.42 16.42
N HIS A 25 6.04 -5.36 15.15
CA HIS A 25 5.10 -5.15 14.06
C HIS A 25 4.77 -6.46 13.34
N PRO A 26 3.49 -6.81 13.17
CA PRO A 26 3.09 -8.07 12.54
C PRO A 26 3.61 -8.23 11.11
N ILE A 27 3.79 -7.14 10.36
CA ILE A 27 4.37 -7.18 9.01
C ILE A 27 5.79 -7.75 9.03
N CYS A 28 6.59 -7.45 10.07
CA CYS A 28 7.92 -8.04 10.21
C CYS A 28 7.85 -9.56 10.41
N LEU A 29 6.87 -10.05 11.17
CA LEU A 29 6.63 -11.49 11.34
C LEU A 29 6.20 -12.15 10.02
N ILE A 30 5.30 -11.51 9.28
CA ILE A 30 4.87 -11.97 7.94
C ILE A 30 6.06 -11.97 6.99
N GLY A 31 6.86 -10.92 6.94
CA GLY A 31 8.06 -10.83 6.11
C GLY A 31 9.10 -11.90 6.45
N ASN A 32 9.34 -12.16 7.74
CA ASN A 32 10.23 -13.24 8.20
C ASN A 32 9.70 -14.62 7.78
N LEU A 33 8.40 -14.87 7.88
CA LEU A 33 7.77 -16.10 7.41
C LEU A 33 7.97 -16.27 5.89
N ILE A 34 7.71 -15.23 5.10
CA ILE A 34 7.89 -15.25 3.64
C ILE A 34 9.36 -15.55 3.29
N GLY A 35 10.31 -14.85 3.91
CA GLY A 35 11.74 -15.06 3.67
C GLY A 35 12.22 -16.47 4.09
N PHE A 36 11.66 -17.02 5.17
CA PHE A 36 11.91 -18.40 5.57
C PHE A 36 11.37 -19.42 4.54
N LEU A 37 10.12 -19.23 4.11
CA LEU A 37 9.48 -20.11 3.13
C LEU A 37 10.17 -20.04 1.76
N ASP A 38 10.54 -18.85 1.30
CA ASP A 38 11.29 -18.67 0.06
C ASP A 38 12.58 -19.48 0.08
N LYS A 39 13.41 -19.31 1.10
CA LYS A 39 14.68 -20.05 1.23
C LYS A 39 14.47 -21.55 1.38
N LYS A 40 13.49 -21.97 2.20
CA LYS A 40 13.24 -23.40 2.48
C LYS A 40 12.67 -24.12 1.27
N LEU A 41 11.63 -23.57 0.64
CA LEU A 41 10.97 -24.20 -0.50
C LEU A 41 11.92 -24.31 -1.70
N ARG A 42 12.68 -23.25 -2.02
CA ARG A 42 13.66 -23.30 -3.10
C ARG A 42 14.73 -24.37 -2.91
N ARG A 43 15.15 -24.67 -1.66
CA ARG A 43 16.11 -25.74 -1.38
C ARG A 43 15.52 -27.14 -1.54
N MET A 44 14.21 -27.28 -1.38
CA MET A 44 13.51 -28.57 -1.44
C MET A 44 13.01 -28.92 -2.84
N LEU A 45 12.89 -27.91 -3.72
CA LEU A 45 12.35 -28.08 -5.06
C LEU A 45 13.41 -28.60 -6.02
N ALA A 46 12.99 -29.46 -6.94
CA ALA A 46 13.79 -29.83 -8.10
C ALA A 46 14.01 -28.57 -8.98
N PRO A 47 15.12 -28.53 -9.77
CA PRO A 47 15.33 -27.44 -10.70
C PRO A 47 14.25 -27.45 -11.79
N GLY A 48 13.72 -26.26 -12.13
CA GLY A 48 12.74 -26.07 -13.20
C GLY A 48 11.65 -25.06 -12.90
N GLU A 49 11.12 -24.47 -13.95
CA GLU A 49 10.12 -23.39 -13.86
C GLU A 49 8.83 -23.83 -13.17
N THR A 50 8.33 -25.02 -13.51
CA THR A 50 7.12 -25.61 -12.92
C THR A 50 7.27 -25.85 -11.41
N ALA A 51 8.44 -26.34 -10.99
CA ALA A 51 8.72 -26.57 -9.58
C ALA A 51 8.74 -25.24 -8.80
N LEU A 52 9.35 -24.20 -9.36
CA LEU A 52 9.35 -22.86 -8.78
C LEU A 52 7.92 -22.27 -8.69
N LEU A 53 7.11 -22.44 -9.72
CA LEU A 53 5.70 -22.01 -9.71
C LEU A 53 4.89 -22.71 -8.61
N LEU A 54 5.03 -24.02 -8.49
CA LEU A 54 4.35 -24.81 -7.44
C LEU A 54 4.83 -24.43 -6.05
N GLY A 55 6.13 -24.21 -5.87
CA GLY A 55 6.69 -23.74 -4.60
C GLY A 55 6.19 -22.36 -4.21
N GLY A 56 6.11 -21.43 -5.19
CA GLY A 56 5.53 -20.13 -4.97
C GLY A 56 4.03 -20.19 -4.61
N ALA A 57 3.27 -21.04 -5.29
CA ALA A 57 1.86 -21.26 -4.96
C ALA A 57 1.68 -21.86 -3.55
N LEU A 58 2.53 -22.82 -3.17
CA LEU A 58 2.50 -23.37 -1.80
C LEU A 58 2.85 -22.31 -0.74
N MET A 59 3.85 -21.45 -1.01
CA MET A 59 4.15 -20.32 -0.13
C MET A 59 2.94 -19.41 0.05
N VAL A 60 2.27 -19.04 -1.05
CA VAL A 60 1.05 -18.22 -1.02
C VAL A 60 0.00 -18.84 -0.13
N ILE A 61 -0.31 -20.14 -0.32
CA ILE A 61 -1.32 -20.83 0.49
C ILE A 61 -0.96 -20.80 1.99
N ILE A 62 0.29 -21.11 2.34
CA ILE A 62 0.74 -21.11 3.74
C ILE A 62 0.60 -19.72 4.36
N VAL A 63 1.05 -18.68 3.66
CA VAL A 63 0.98 -17.29 4.16
C VAL A 63 -0.48 -16.87 4.32
N LEU A 64 -1.35 -17.13 3.34
CA LEU A 64 -2.77 -16.78 3.41
C LEU A 64 -3.47 -17.47 4.60
N VAL A 65 -3.23 -18.76 4.77
CA VAL A 65 -3.82 -19.53 5.87
C VAL A 65 -3.39 -18.96 7.22
N LEU A 66 -2.10 -18.69 7.40
CA LEU A 66 -1.59 -18.19 8.68
C LEU A 66 -2.00 -16.75 8.95
N THR A 67 -1.95 -15.88 7.96
CA THR A 67 -2.31 -14.46 8.14
C THR A 67 -3.81 -14.26 8.38
N PHE A 68 -4.66 -15.18 7.95
CA PHE A 68 -6.08 -15.19 8.28
C PHE A 68 -6.39 -15.93 9.59
N ALA A 69 -5.92 -17.18 9.70
CA ALA A 69 -6.33 -18.07 10.77
C ALA A 69 -5.81 -17.64 12.15
N VAL A 70 -4.61 -17.06 12.24
CA VAL A 70 -4.04 -16.61 13.52
C VAL A 70 -4.85 -15.45 14.12
N PRO A 71 -5.09 -14.32 13.41
CA PRO A 71 -5.91 -13.24 13.93
C PRO A 71 -7.36 -13.70 14.21
N TYR A 72 -7.94 -14.54 13.34
CA TYR A 72 -9.26 -15.08 13.54
C TYR A 72 -9.37 -15.91 14.83
N ALA A 73 -8.44 -16.82 15.06
CA ALA A 73 -8.40 -17.64 16.28
C ALA A 73 -8.20 -16.79 17.53
N VAL A 74 -7.30 -15.81 17.50
CA VAL A 74 -7.06 -14.89 18.63
C VAL A 74 -8.34 -14.13 18.98
N LEU A 75 -9.04 -13.57 17.99
CA LEU A 75 -10.27 -12.82 18.23
C LEU A 75 -11.43 -13.71 18.69
N THR A 76 -11.52 -14.94 18.17
CA THR A 76 -12.53 -15.91 18.61
C THR A 76 -12.32 -16.36 20.04
N LEU A 77 -11.07 -16.61 20.43
CA LEU A 77 -10.74 -16.95 21.82
C LEU A 77 -10.97 -15.75 22.76
N ALA A 78 -10.61 -14.55 22.32
CA ALA A 78 -10.87 -13.34 23.09
C ALA A 78 -12.37 -13.09 23.33
N GLU A 79 -13.22 -13.36 22.33
CA GLU A 79 -14.69 -13.26 22.44
C GLU A 79 -15.25 -14.18 23.52
N GLN A 80 -14.69 -15.39 23.67
CA GLN A 80 -15.12 -16.33 24.71
C GLN A 80 -14.79 -15.84 26.12
N VAL A 81 -13.75 -15.00 26.27
CA VAL A 81 -13.38 -14.39 27.54
C VAL A 81 -14.22 -13.14 27.82
N SER A 82 -14.24 -12.20 26.85
CA SER A 82 -15.02 -10.97 26.93
C SER A 82 -15.14 -10.27 25.57
N PRO A 83 -16.32 -9.76 25.19
CA PRO A 83 -16.48 -8.92 24.01
C PRO A 83 -15.57 -7.67 24.03
N TRP A 84 -15.28 -7.13 25.21
CA TRP A 84 -14.39 -5.99 25.37
C TRP A 84 -12.91 -6.35 25.11
N LEU A 85 -12.50 -7.56 25.50
CA LEU A 85 -11.16 -8.06 25.18
C LEU A 85 -11.00 -8.22 23.66
N ARG A 86 -11.99 -8.82 23.00
CA ARG A 86 -12.01 -8.88 21.53
C ARG A 86 -11.91 -7.51 20.92
N PHE A 87 -12.73 -6.55 21.35
CA PHE A 87 -12.71 -5.17 20.86
C PHE A 87 -11.33 -4.55 20.99
N ALA A 88 -10.69 -4.67 22.15
CA ALA A 88 -9.36 -4.12 22.39
C ALA A 88 -8.29 -4.74 21.48
N LEU A 89 -8.29 -6.08 21.33
CA LEU A 89 -7.35 -6.78 20.45
C LEU A 89 -7.61 -6.47 18.97
N GLU A 90 -8.88 -6.41 18.53
CA GLU A 90 -9.24 -6.03 17.16
C GLU A 90 -8.81 -4.59 16.86
N THR A 91 -8.95 -3.66 17.82
CA THR A 91 -8.47 -2.28 17.69
C THR A 91 -6.95 -2.22 17.48
N VAL A 92 -6.20 -2.96 18.29
CA VAL A 92 -4.73 -3.02 18.14
C VAL A 92 -4.35 -3.66 16.80
N MET A 93 -5.02 -4.73 16.40
CA MET A 93 -4.80 -5.36 15.10
C MET A 93 -5.10 -4.40 13.93
N CYS A 94 -6.22 -3.67 13.98
CA CYS A 94 -6.54 -2.67 12.97
C CYS A 94 -5.49 -1.56 12.92
N TYR A 95 -5.08 -1.05 14.07
CA TYR A 95 -4.02 -0.04 14.18
C TYR A 95 -2.72 -0.47 13.48
N GLN A 96 -2.24 -1.69 13.78
CA GLN A 96 -0.98 -2.20 13.24
C GLN A 96 -1.00 -2.55 11.74
N ILE A 97 -2.15 -2.46 11.08
CA ILE A 97 -2.26 -2.70 9.64
C ILE A 97 -2.22 -1.40 8.84
N PHE A 98 -2.73 -0.31 9.41
CA PHE A 98 -2.67 0.99 8.77
C PHE A 98 -1.22 1.51 8.72
N ALA A 99 -0.89 2.18 7.63
CA ALA A 99 0.43 2.78 7.42
C ALA A 99 0.35 4.28 7.14
N THR A 100 -0.72 4.96 7.60
CA THR A 100 -1.01 6.35 7.22
C THR A 100 0.06 7.30 7.70
N LYS A 101 0.33 7.30 9.01
CA LYS A 101 1.35 8.17 9.60
C LYS A 101 2.76 7.73 9.23
N CYS A 102 3.02 6.42 9.20
CA CYS A 102 4.33 5.88 8.83
C CYS A 102 4.74 6.31 7.42
N LEU A 103 3.85 6.18 6.43
CA LEU A 103 4.10 6.57 5.05
C LEU A 103 4.39 8.07 4.92
N ARG A 104 3.61 8.90 5.62
CA ARG A 104 3.88 10.34 5.70
C ARG A 104 5.25 10.61 6.32
N ASP A 105 5.53 10.05 7.47
CA ASP A 105 6.77 10.35 8.20
C ASP A 105 8.01 9.92 7.39
N GLU A 106 7.95 8.78 6.70
CA GLU A 106 9.06 8.33 5.85
C GLU A 106 9.22 9.18 4.58
N SER A 107 8.15 9.54 3.89
CA SER A 107 8.21 10.42 2.71
C SER A 107 8.64 11.85 3.09
N MET A 108 8.24 12.35 4.25
CA MET A 108 8.66 13.66 4.75
C MET A 108 10.16 13.71 5.11
N LYS A 109 10.82 12.59 5.40
CA LYS A 109 12.29 12.56 5.53
C LYS A 109 12.97 12.85 4.19
N VAL A 110 12.41 12.34 3.08
CA VAL A 110 12.90 12.65 1.72
C VAL A 110 12.73 14.14 1.43
N TYR A 111 11.54 14.69 1.72
CA TYR A 111 11.25 16.12 1.58
C TYR A 111 12.26 16.98 2.36
N THR A 112 12.50 16.68 3.63
CA THR A 112 13.44 17.44 4.47
C THR A 112 14.84 17.44 3.88
N ALA A 113 15.37 16.28 3.47
CA ALA A 113 16.68 16.17 2.85
C ALA A 113 16.79 16.99 1.54
N LEU A 114 15.72 16.97 0.71
CA LEU A 114 15.67 17.80 -0.51
C LEU A 114 15.67 19.30 -0.20
N LYS A 115 14.94 19.73 0.82
CA LYS A 115 14.90 21.14 1.27
C LYS A 115 16.24 21.62 1.83
N ASP A 116 16.98 20.73 2.47
CA ASP A 116 18.34 20.99 2.99
C ASP A 116 19.39 20.92 1.88
N ASN A 117 19.00 20.68 0.60
CA ASN A 117 19.86 20.46 -0.55
C ASN A 117 20.83 19.27 -0.37
N ASP A 118 20.49 18.31 0.49
CA ASP A 118 21.25 17.07 0.65
C ASP A 118 20.67 15.95 -0.24
N LEU A 119 21.08 15.96 -1.51
CA LEU A 119 20.64 14.96 -2.47
C LEU A 119 21.12 13.54 -2.11
N VAL A 120 22.25 13.40 -1.42
CA VAL A 120 22.78 12.10 -1.02
C VAL A 120 21.88 11.47 0.05
N ASP A 121 21.49 12.23 1.07
CA ASP A 121 20.57 11.75 2.09
C ASP A 121 19.15 11.55 1.51
N ALA A 122 18.70 12.43 0.63
CA ALA A 122 17.40 12.28 -0.03
C ALA A 122 17.30 10.96 -0.83
N ARG A 123 18.34 10.59 -1.60
CA ARG A 123 18.45 9.30 -2.30
C ARG A 123 18.44 8.12 -1.33
N LEU A 124 19.16 8.23 -0.22
CA LEU A 124 19.19 7.21 0.81
C LEU A 124 17.81 7.02 1.45
N LYS A 125 17.14 8.10 1.85
CA LYS A 125 15.78 8.04 2.42
C LYS A 125 14.77 7.46 1.43
N LEU A 126 14.84 7.89 0.16
CA LEU A 126 13.99 7.32 -0.88
C LEU A 126 14.21 5.82 -1.04
N SER A 127 15.46 5.33 -0.98
CA SER A 127 15.76 3.89 -1.13
C SER A 127 15.11 3.01 -0.07
N TRP A 128 14.63 3.56 1.03
CA TRP A 128 13.93 2.82 2.08
C TRP A 128 12.45 2.59 1.77
N ILE A 129 11.89 3.38 0.85
CA ILE A 129 10.46 3.37 0.53
C ILE A 129 10.14 3.00 -0.92
N VAL A 130 11.16 2.83 -1.79
CA VAL A 130 10.98 2.43 -3.20
C VAL A 130 11.77 1.17 -3.53
N GLY A 131 11.31 0.43 -4.55
CA GLY A 131 12.02 -0.74 -5.06
C GLY A 131 13.01 -0.46 -6.19
N ARG A 132 13.08 0.78 -6.70
CA ARG A 132 13.98 1.19 -7.79
C ARG A 132 15.37 1.60 -7.31
N ASP A 133 16.35 1.58 -8.22
CA ASP A 133 17.69 2.09 -7.93
C ASP A 133 17.65 3.61 -7.76
N THR A 134 18.20 4.13 -6.63
CA THR A 134 18.10 5.56 -6.28
C THR A 134 19.41 6.33 -6.41
N LYS A 135 20.53 5.64 -6.58
CA LYS A 135 21.88 6.23 -6.45
C LYS A 135 22.19 7.38 -7.41
N GLU A 136 21.65 7.32 -8.63
CA GLU A 136 21.94 8.26 -9.70
C GLU A 136 20.80 9.25 -9.98
N LEU A 137 19.67 9.16 -9.23
CA LEU A 137 18.51 10.02 -9.44
C LEU A 137 18.83 11.48 -9.13
N ASP A 138 18.39 12.42 -9.96
CA ASP A 138 18.42 13.83 -9.63
C ASP A 138 17.33 14.22 -8.61
N ALA A 139 17.28 15.49 -8.21
CA ALA A 139 16.32 15.95 -7.20
C ALA A 139 14.86 15.84 -7.68
N ALA A 140 14.60 16.05 -8.97
CA ALA A 140 13.27 15.92 -9.56
C ALA A 140 12.83 14.45 -9.58
N GLU A 141 13.71 13.54 -9.98
CA GLU A 141 13.47 12.10 -9.98
C GLU A 141 13.26 11.54 -8.57
N VAL A 142 14.04 12.01 -7.58
CA VAL A 142 13.84 11.67 -6.16
C VAL A 142 12.47 12.14 -5.68
N THR A 143 12.08 13.37 -6.04
CA THR A 143 10.74 13.90 -5.70
C THR A 143 9.63 13.09 -6.34
N LYS A 144 9.73 12.80 -7.65
CA LYS A 144 8.77 11.93 -8.37
C LYS A 144 8.63 10.59 -7.68
N GLY A 145 9.75 9.94 -7.33
CA GLY A 145 9.75 8.67 -6.64
C GLY A 145 9.03 8.68 -5.30
N ALA A 146 9.20 9.73 -4.52
CA ALA A 146 8.48 9.89 -3.25
C ALA A 146 6.99 10.12 -3.47
N VAL A 147 6.60 10.98 -4.44
CA VAL A 147 5.21 11.25 -4.82
C VAL A 147 4.50 9.99 -5.30
N GLU A 148 5.12 9.23 -6.21
CA GLU A 148 4.60 7.96 -6.74
C GLU A 148 4.36 6.95 -5.61
N THR A 149 5.34 6.79 -4.72
CA THR A 149 5.24 5.86 -3.59
C THR A 149 4.10 6.24 -2.63
N VAL A 150 3.95 7.53 -2.31
CA VAL A 150 2.84 8.00 -1.46
C VAL A 150 1.50 7.77 -2.16
N ALA A 151 1.40 8.07 -3.45
CA ALA A 151 0.20 7.88 -4.24
C ALA A 151 -0.22 6.40 -4.30
N GLU A 152 0.69 5.49 -4.66
CA GLU A 152 0.46 4.04 -4.75
C GLU A 152 0.08 3.46 -3.37
N ASN A 153 0.85 3.77 -2.33
CA ASN A 153 0.60 3.26 -0.99
C ASN A 153 -0.61 3.88 -0.30
N THR A 154 -1.19 4.97 -0.81
CA THR A 154 -2.52 5.42 -0.39
C THR A 154 -3.55 4.32 -0.64
N ALA A 155 -3.48 3.61 -1.78
CA ALA A 155 -4.33 2.44 -2.01
C ALA A 155 -3.85 1.25 -1.17
N ASP A 156 -2.60 0.81 -1.34
CA ASP A 156 -2.10 -0.47 -0.86
C ASP A 156 -1.83 -0.52 0.65
N GLY A 157 -1.42 0.61 1.22
CA GLY A 157 -1.08 0.72 2.65
C GLY A 157 -2.24 1.15 3.55
N ILE A 158 -3.32 1.75 2.98
CA ILE A 158 -4.35 2.39 3.77
C ILE A 158 -5.75 1.96 3.33
N ILE A 159 -6.15 2.26 2.09
CA ILE A 159 -7.54 2.09 1.67
C ILE A 159 -7.89 0.62 1.41
N ALA A 160 -7.00 -0.15 0.81
CA ALA A 160 -7.24 -1.58 0.60
C ALA A 160 -7.31 -2.35 1.94
N PRO A 161 -6.37 -2.19 2.89
CA PRO A 161 -6.56 -2.76 4.23
C PRO A 161 -7.88 -2.33 4.87
N MET A 162 -8.23 -1.05 4.81
CA MET A 162 -9.49 -0.51 5.33
C MET A 162 -10.69 -1.20 4.69
N PHE A 163 -10.72 -1.33 3.36
CA PHE A 163 -11.76 -2.03 2.62
C PHE A 163 -11.95 -3.46 3.13
N TYR A 164 -10.87 -4.21 3.30
CA TYR A 164 -10.93 -5.58 3.82
C TYR A 164 -11.33 -5.64 5.29
N MET A 165 -10.98 -4.65 6.12
CA MET A 165 -11.47 -4.54 7.50
C MET A 165 -12.99 -4.39 7.55
N PHE A 166 -13.57 -3.59 6.66
CA PHE A 166 -15.04 -3.40 6.62
C PHE A 166 -15.80 -4.63 6.10
N ILE A 167 -15.14 -5.53 5.36
CA ILE A 167 -15.73 -6.78 4.86
C ILE A 167 -15.66 -7.89 5.92
N GLY A 168 -14.49 -8.07 6.56
CA GLY A 168 -14.26 -9.24 7.42
C GLY A 168 -13.40 -8.97 8.66
N GLY A 169 -13.36 -7.72 9.14
CA GLY A 169 -12.58 -7.33 10.31
C GLY A 169 -11.07 -7.44 10.13
N ALA A 170 -10.36 -7.38 11.23
CA ALA A 170 -8.90 -7.50 11.23
C ALA A 170 -8.37 -8.79 10.54
N PRO A 171 -8.98 -9.99 10.68
CA PRO A 171 -8.48 -11.19 10.01
C PRO A 171 -8.37 -11.06 8.49
N LEU A 172 -9.37 -10.46 7.83
CA LEU A 172 -9.34 -10.29 6.38
C LEU A 172 -8.34 -9.22 5.95
N ALA A 173 -8.14 -8.20 6.77
CA ALA A 173 -7.10 -7.19 6.54
C ALA A 173 -5.68 -7.76 6.71
N PHE A 174 -5.45 -8.65 7.66
CA PHE A 174 -4.18 -9.39 7.79
C PHE A 174 -3.93 -10.31 6.60
N LEU A 175 -4.95 -10.99 6.08
CA LEU A 175 -4.85 -11.78 4.87
C LEU A 175 -4.41 -10.90 3.69
N TYR A 176 -5.09 -9.77 3.49
CA TYR A 176 -4.69 -8.79 2.45
C TYR A 176 -3.24 -8.32 2.66
N LYS A 177 -2.86 -7.97 3.90
CA LYS A 177 -1.49 -7.54 4.19
C LYS A 177 -0.46 -8.63 3.91
N GLY A 178 -0.82 -9.90 4.13
CA GLY A 178 -0.01 -11.05 3.72
C GLY A 178 0.18 -11.11 2.21
N ILE A 179 -0.86 -10.88 1.42
CA ILE A 179 -0.81 -10.81 -0.05
C ILE A 179 0.14 -9.70 -0.49
N ASN A 180 -0.10 -8.50 -0.02
CA ASN A 180 0.67 -7.31 -0.38
C ASN A 180 2.16 -7.41 0.03
N THR A 181 2.45 -7.99 1.21
CA THR A 181 3.83 -8.22 1.65
C THR A 181 4.53 -9.27 0.80
N MET A 182 3.83 -10.33 0.37
CA MET A 182 4.41 -11.31 -0.55
C MET A 182 4.77 -10.67 -1.89
N ASP A 183 3.90 -9.87 -2.48
CA ASP A 183 4.20 -9.17 -3.73
C ASP A 183 5.41 -8.26 -3.58
N SER A 184 5.44 -7.42 -2.54
CA SER A 184 6.56 -6.52 -2.26
C SER A 184 7.90 -7.24 -2.07
N MET A 185 7.91 -8.49 -1.57
CA MET A 185 9.14 -9.24 -1.31
C MET A 185 9.57 -10.14 -2.47
N VAL A 186 8.64 -10.74 -3.20
CA VAL A 186 8.93 -11.77 -4.20
C VAL A 186 8.21 -11.56 -5.53
N GLY A 187 7.37 -10.54 -5.69
CA GLY A 187 6.59 -10.28 -6.91
C GLY A 187 7.40 -9.73 -8.10
N TYR A 188 8.70 -9.53 -7.94
CA TYR A 188 9.55 -8.94 -8.97
C TYR A 188 9.69 -9.82 -10.22
N LYS A 189 9.63 -9.20 -11.41
CA LYS A 189 9.85 -9.86 -12.71
C LYS A 189 11.35 -9.93 -13.06
N ASN A 190 12.16 -10.48 -12.14
CA ASN A 190 13.59 -10.73 -12.35
C ASN A 190 13.87 -12.23 -12.44
N ASP A 191 15.11 -12.59 -12.79
CA ASP A 191 15.51 -13.98 -12.98
C ASP A 191 15.29 -14.88 -11.75
N THR A 192 15.27 -14.26 -10.56
CA THR A 192 15.06 -14.98 -9.29
C THR A 192 13.58 -15.27 -9.03
N TYR A 193 12.68 -14.31 -9.30
CA TYR A 193 11.29 -14.37 -8.85
C TYR A 193 10.26 -14.54 -9.97
N LEU A 194 10.67 -14.51 -11.25
CA LEU A 194 9.76 -14.57 -12.40
C LEU A 194 8.74 -15.71 -12.32
N TYR A 195 9.17 -16.88 -11.85
CA TYR A 195 8.28 -18.04 -11.69
C TYR A 195 7.80 -18.21 -10.26
N PHE A 196 8.68 -18.09 -9.27
CA PHE A 196 8.34 -18.31 -7.86
C PHE A 196 7.39 -17.25 -7.33
N GLY A 197 7.61 -15.97 -7.62
CA GLY A 197 6.78 -14.85 -7.17
C GLY A 197 5.50 -14.64 -7.97
N ARG A 198 5.33 -15.34 -9.11
CA ARG A 198 4.24 -15.09 -10.05
C ARG A 198 2.84 -15.23 -9.42
N CYS A 199 2.64 -16.21 -8.55
CA CYS A 199 1.36 -16.40 -7.87
C CYS A 199 1.08 -15.26 -6.90
N ALA A 200 2.08 -14.80 -6.15
CA ALA A 200 1.95 -13.66 -5.22
C ALA A 200 1.59 -12.38 -5.98
N ALA A 201 2.32 -12.03 -7.04
CA ALA A 201 2.06 -10.85 -7.86
C ALA A 201 0.65 -10.85 -8.48
N LYS A 202 0.22 -12.00 -9.03
CA LYS A 202 -1.12 -12.11 -9.63
C LYS A 202 -2.23 -12.03 -8.59
N LEU A 203 -2.00 -12.53 -7.39
CA LEU A 203 -2.97 -12.46 -6.31
C LEU A 203 -3.08 -11.03 -5.76
N ASP A 204 -1.96 -10.30 -5.68
CA ASP A 204 -1.97 -8.89 -5.30
C ASP A 204 -2.67 -8.03 -6.35
N ASP A 205 -2.39 -8.24 -7.64
CA ASP A 205 -3.13 -7.60 -8.75
C ASP A 205 -4.66 -7.76 -8.59
N LEU A 206 -5.11 -8.98 -8.22
CA LEU A 206 -6.53 -9.28 -8.02
C LEU A 206 -7.09 -8.66 -6.73
N ALA A 207 -6.35 -8.74 -5.63
CA ALA A 207 -6.78 -8.20 -4.34
C ALA A 207 -6.93 -6.67 -4.37
N ASN A 208 -6.07 -5.98 -5.13
CA ASN A 208 -6.11 -4.53 -5.29
C ASN A 208 -7.06 -4.04 -6.38
N LEU A 209 -7.68 -4.94 -7.16
CA LEU A 209 -8.50 -4.55 -8.31
C LEU A 209 -9.63 -3.57 -7.94
N ILE A 210 -10.39 -3.86 -6.92
CA ILE A 210 -11.50 -3.01 -6.45
C ILE A 210 -10.98 -1.85 -5.58
N PRO A 211 -10.14 -2.10 -4.55
CA PRO A 211 -9.64 -1.03 -3.69
C PRO A 211 -8.94 0.10 -4.45
N ALA A 212 -8.04 -0.19 -5.39
CA ALA A 212 -7.32 0.83 -6.14
C ALA A 212 -8.26 1.75 -6.94
N ARG A 213 -9.32 1.21 -7.52
CA ARG A 213 -10.33 2.00 -8.25
C ARG A 213 -11.15 2.88 -7.34
N ILE A 214 -11.57 2.35 -6.19
CA ILE A 214 -12.26 3.15 -5.16
C ILE A 214 -11.33 4.26 -4.69
N THR A 215 -10.07 3.94 -4.40
CA THR A 215 -9.07 4.93 -3.96
C THR A 215 -8.92 6.05 -4.97
N GLY A 216 -8.72 5.74 -6.25
CA GLY A 216 -8.60 6.76 -7.30
C GLY A 216 -9.81 7.69 -7.36
N LEU A 217 -11.03 7.15 -7.28
CA LEU A 217 -12.26 7.95 -7.28
C LEU A 217 -12.38 8.84 -6.03
N VAL A 218 -12.06 8.31 -4.85
CA VAL A 218 -12.07 9.09 -3.60
C VAL A 218 -10.97 10.15 -3.60
N MET A 219 -9.79 9.87 -4.17
CA MET A 219 -8.71 10.85 -4.34
C MET A 219 -9.11 12.02 -5.22
N ILE A 220 -9.90 11.79 -6.27
CA ILE A 220 -10.45 12.87 -7.12
C ILE A 220 -11.36 13.80 -6.28
N VAL A 221 -12.21 13.21 -5.43
CA VAL A 221 -13.05 13.98 -4.51
C VAL A 221 -12.19 14.73 -3.47
N ALA A 222 -11.17 14.06 -2.93
CA ALA A 222 -10.21 14.66 -2.00
C ALA A 222 -9.48 15.86 -2.63
N SER A 223 -9.09 15.76 -3.90
CA SER A 223 -8.47 16.86 -4.66
C SER A 223 -9.35 18.10 -4.69
N TYR A 224 -10.67 17.94 -4.83
CA TYR A 224 -11.62 19.06 -4.78
C TYR A 224 -11.62 19.75 -3.41
N PHE A 225 -11.66 18.98 -2.33
CA PHE A 225 -11.65 19.56 -0.97
C PHE A 225 -10.33 20.26 -0.61
N LEU A 226 -9.23 19.84 -1.22
CA LEU A 226 -7.90 20.45 -1.04
C LEU A 226 -7.63 21.62 -2.01
N ASN A 227 -8.63 22.03 -2.82
CA ASN A 227 -8.47 23.05 -3.85
C ASN A 227 -7.35 22.75 -4.88
N LEU A 228 -7.09 21.47 -5.14
CA LEU A 228 -6.25 21.01 -6.22
C LEU A 228 -7.05 20.91 -7.53
N ASP A 229 -6.38 20.62 -8.66
CA ASP A 229 -7.07 20.50 -9.94
C ASP A 229 -7.83 19.17 -10.09
N ALA A 230 -8.96 19.05 -9.39
CA ALA A 230 -9.82 17.87 -9.44
C ALA A 230 -10.35 17.57 -10.85
N LYS A 231 -10.56 18.59 -11.69
CA LYS A 231 -11.01 18.41 -13.06
C LYS A 231 -9.94 17.73 -13.92
N ARG A 232 -8.69 18.13 -13.76
CA ARG A 232 -7.56 17.51 -14.43
C ARG A 232 -7.28 16.12 -13.84
N ALA A 233 -7.35 15.96 -12.53
CA ALA A 233 -7.25 14.65 -11.85
C ALA A 233 -8.26 13.65 -12.45
N TRP A 234 -9.52 14.04 -12.61
CA TRP A 234 -10.53 13.22 -13.28
C TRP A 234 -10.16 12.86 -14.73
N LYS A 235 -9.70 13.84 -15.51
CA LYS A 235 -9.34 13.63 -16.94
C LYS A 235 -8.13 12.70 -17.06
N THR A 236 -7.08 12.94 -16.25
CA THR A 236 -5.85 12.14 -16.23
C THR A 236 -6.12 10.72 -15.76
N PHE A 237 -6.94 10.54 -14.70
CA PHE A 237 -7.37 9.23 -14.24
C PHE A 237 -7.96 8.38 -15.38
N TRP A 238 -8.92 8.91 -16.13
CA TRP A 238 -9.54 8.12 -17.20
C TRP A 238 -8.61 7.85 -18.38
N ARG A 239 -7.68 8.72 -18.67
CA ARG A 239 -6.71 8.58 -19.75
C ARG A 239 -5.57 7.61 -19.39
N ASP A 240 -4.94 7.79 -18.21
CA ASP A 240 -3.63 7.20 -17.87
C ASP A 240 -3.67 6.08 -16.83
N ARG A 241 -4.84 5.75 -16.28
CA ARG A 241 -4.99 4.76 -15.20
C ARG A 241 -4.45 3.34 -15.49
N TYR A 242 -4.04 3.08 -16.71
CA TYR A 242 -3.45 1.81 -17.14
C TYR A 242 -2.00 1.96 -17.63
N HIS A 243 -1.38 3.13 -17.51
CA HIS A 243 0.00 3.41 -17.89
C HIS A 243 1.02 2.91 -16.86
N HIS A 244 0.78 1.74 -16.30
CA HIS A 244 1.70 1.10 -15.36
C HIS A 244 1.76 -0.42 -15.59
N LEU A 245 2.86 -1.07 -15.16
CA LEU A 245 3.04 -2.53 -15.28
C LEU A 245 2.11 -3.32 -14.36
N SER A 246 1.70 -2.74 -13.22
CA SER A 246 0.59 -3.20 -12.38
C SER A 246 -0.71 -2.58 -12.88
N PRO A 247 -1.83 -3.32 -12.92
CA PRO A 247 -3.13 -2.79 -13.32
C PRO A 247 -3.77 -1.86 -12.27
N ASN A 248 -3.08 -1.63 -11.15
CA ASN A 248 -3.60 -0.94 -9.97
C ASN A 248 -2.85 0.36 -9.64
N SER A 249 -1.52 0.40 -9.76
CA SER A 249 -0.67 1.52 -9.31
C SER A 249 -1.03 2.84 -10.00
N ALA A 250 -1.22 2.82 -11.32
CA ALA A 250 -1.59 4.04 -12.07
C ALA A 250 -2.98 4.59 -11.70
N MET A 251 -3.83 3.85 -10.97
CA MET A 251 -5.14 4.38 -10.52
C MET A 251 -4.97 5.58 -9.59
N THR A 252 -4.01 5.56 -8.70
CA THR A 252 -3.73 6.63 -7.74
C THR A 252 -2.68 7.61 -8.26
N GLU A 253 -1.65 7.11 -8.95
CA GLU A 253 -0.62 7.95 -9.56
C GLU A 253 -1.19 8.92 -10.59
N SER A 254 -2.13 8.47 -11.44
CA SER A 254 -2.76 9.32 -12.45
C SER A 254 -3.62 10.43 -11.84
N VAL A 255 -4.31 10.15 -10.73
CA VAL A 255 -5.04 11.18 -9.99
C VAL A 255 -4.07 12.21 -9.41
N THR A 256 -2.99 11.76 -8.78
CA THR A 256 -1.97 12.64 -8.18
C THR A 256 -1.30 13.49 -9.24
N ALA A 257 -0.87 12.92 -10.36
CA ALA A 257 -0.27 13.65 -11.48
C ALA A 257 -1.20 14.74 -12.01
N GLY A 258 -2.48 14.40 -12.22
CA GLY A 258 -3.48 15.34 -12.68
C GLY A 258 -3.81 16.43 -11.66
N ALA A 259 -3.97 16.08 -10.39
CA ALA A 259 -4.28 17.02 -9.31
C ALA A 259 -3.16 18.05 -9.07
N LEU A 260 -1.91 17.61 -9.21
CA LEU A 260 -0.71 18.43 -9.01
C LEU A 260 -0.21 19.11 -10.29
N ASN A 261 -0.76 18.80 -11.45
CA ASN A 261 -0.31 19.32 -12.75
C ASN A 261 1.16 18.97 -13.08
N ILE A 262 1.60 17.76 -12.75
CA ILE A 262 2.94 17.24 -12.97
C ILE A 262 2.92 15.95 -13.79
N GLN A 263 4.08 15.57 -14.31
CA GLN A 263 4.27 14.30 -14.98
C GLN A 263 5.05 13.33 -14.08
N LEU A 264 4.50 12.14 -13.89
CA LEU A 264 5.07 10.99 -13.17
C LEU A 264 5.39 9.85 -14.14
N GLY A 265 5.88 8.74 -13.63
CA GLY A 265 6.24 7.57 -14.43
C GLY A 265 7.50 7.80 -15.26
N GLY A 266 7.60 7.08 -16.38
CA GLY A 266 8.79 7.06 -17.22
C GLY A 266 9.75 5.94 -16.85
N ASP A 267 10.91 5.93 -17.50
CA ASP A 267 11.90 4.87 -17.43
C ASP A 267 12.70 4.93 -16.12
N HIS A 268 12.85 3.79 -15.46
CA HIS A 268 13.63 3.67 -14.22
C HIS A 268 14.51 2.42 -14.20
N PHE A 269 15.61 2.48 -13.45
CA PHE A 269 16.47 1.33 -13.22
C PHE A 269 15.96 0.50 -12.02
N TYR A 270 15.92 -0.81 -12.21
CA TYR A 270 15.63 -1.80 -11.18
C TYR A 270 16.71 -2.88 -11.21
N PHE A 271 17.46 -3.04 -10.13
CA PHE A 271 18.56 -4.01 -10.05
C PHE A 271 19.56 -3.86 -11.20
N GLY A 272 19.87 -2.62 -11.60
CA GLY A 272 20.78 -2.29 -12.70
C GLY A 272 20.22 -2.52 -14.11
N LYS A 273 18.95 -2.93 -14.26
CA LYS A 273 18.28 -3.10 -15.57
C LYS A 273 17.29 -1.96 -15.80
N LEU A 274 17.33 -1.35 -16.98
CA LEU A 274 16.37 -0.32 -17.37
C LEU A 274 15.00 -0.97 -17.63
N VAL A 275 13.97 -0.44 -16.97
CA VAL A 275 12.57 -0.82 -17.16
C VAL A 275 11.83 0.34 -17.79
N HIS A 276 11.34 0.13 -19.00
CA HIS A 276 10.54 1.12 -19.73
C HIS A 276 9.11 1.15 -19.18
N LYS A 277 8.65 2.35 -18.83
CA LYS A 277 7.29 2.63 -18.37
C LYS A 277 6.72 3.83 -19.11
N GLU A 278 5.43 3.82 -19.34
CA GLU A 278 4.73 4.98 -19.87
C GLU A 278 4.75 6.14 -18.86
N THR A 279 4.67 7.37 -19.35
CA THR A 279 4.47 8.54 -18.50
C THR A 279 3.02 8.68 -18.09
N ILE A 280 2.79 9.26 -16.92
CA ILE A 280 1.49 9.48 -16.29
C ILE A 280 1.32 10.96 -16.03
N GLY A 281 0.24 11.57 -16.52
CA GLY A 281 0.00 13.01 -16.42
C GLY A 281 0.67 13.80 -17.52
N ASP A 282 0.57 15.11 -17.42
CA ASP A 282 1.09 16.07 -18.38
C ASP A 282 2.21 16.90 -17.73
N ASP A 283 3.28 17.20 -18.46
CA ASP A 283 4.39 18.05 -18.02
C ASP A 283 4.00 19.55 -18.11
N ILE A 284 3.16 20.00 -17.16
CA ILE A 284 2.63 21.37 -17.15
C ILE A 284 3.52 22.27 -16.32
N ARG A 285 4.07 21.77 -15.23
CA ARG A 285 5.06 22.43 -14.42
C ARG A 285 6.10 21.41 -13.92
N PRO A 286 7.31 21.87 -13.63
CA PRO A 286 8.31 21.02 -13.02
C PRO A 286 7.86 20.53 -11.65
N VAL A 287 8.28 19.30 -11.31
CA VAL A 287 8.10 18.72 -9.98
C VAL A 287 8.96 19.47 -8.98
N CYS A 288 8.45 19.73 -7.80
CA CYS A 288 9.16 20.37 -6.70
C CYS A 288 8.99 19.59 -5.38
N PRO A 289 9.90 19.71 -4.41
CA PRO A 289 9.82 18.96 -3.14
C PRO A 289 8.49 19.13 -2.40
N GLU A 290 7.83 20.27 -2.52
CA GLU A 290 6.51 20.57 -1.94
C GLU A 290 5.41 19.63 -2.44
N ASP A 291 5.60 18.99 -3.59
CA ASP A 291 4.65 18.00 -4.12
C ASP A 291 4.55 16.78 -3.21
N ILE A 292 5.61 16.43 -2.47
CA ILE A 292 5.58 15.37 -1.45
C ILE A 292 4.62 15.75 -0.32
N VAL A 293 4.66 16.99 0.13
CA VAL A 293 3.76 17.50 1.19
C VAL A 293 2.31 17.44 0.72
N THR A 294 2.04 18.01 -0.48
CA THR A 294 0.70 18.05 -1.04
C THR A 294 0.13 16.66 -1.31
N THR A 295 0.98 15.70 -1.71
CA THR A 295 0.57 14.30 -1.90
C THR A 295 0.22 13.64 -0.57
N ASN A 296 0.91 13.98 0.52
CA ASN A 296 0.55 13.52 1.87
C ASN A 296 -0.78 14.14 2.34
N ASP A 297 -1.04 15.41 2.04
CA ASP A 297 -2.36 16.02 2.34
C ASP A 297 -3.47 15.30 1.57
N LEU A 298 -3.22 14.95 0.30
CA LEU A 298 -4.15 14.17 -0.52
C LEU A 298 -4.38 12.76 0.05
N LEU A 299 -3.33 12.09 0.52
CA LEU A 299 -3.39 10.81 1.22
C LEU A 299 -4.31 10.89 2.46
N TYR A 300 -4.08 11.87 3.36
CA TYR A 300 -4.86 12.02 4.59
C TYR A 300 -6.33 12.31 4.29
N MET A 301 -6.61 13.24 3.39
CA MET A 301 -7.98 13.56 2.99
C MET A 301 -8.68 12.32 2.39
N THR A 302 -7.98 11.57 1.54
CA THR A 302 -8.49 10.33 0.94
C THR A 302 -8.80 9.28 2.01
N ALA A 303 -7.91 9.10 2.99
CA ALA A 303 -8.10 8.15 4.08
C ALA A 303 -9.32 8.49 4.93
N VAL A 304 -9.50 9.76 5.31
CA VAL A 304 -10.66 10.22 6.07
C VAL A 304 -11.96 10.05 5.28
N LEU A 305 -11.99 10.47 4.01
CA LEU A 305 -13.18 10.30 3.16
C LEU A 305 -13.54 8.83 2.95
N SER A 306 -12.54 7.95 2.78
CA SER A 306 -12.77 6.51 2.64
C SER A 306 -13.31 5.89 3.93
N LEU A 307 -12.79 6.29 5.10
CA LEU A 307 -13.31 5.83 6.38
C LEU A 307 -14.78 6.23 6.56
N LEU A 308 -15.14 7.47 6.21
CA LEU A 308 -16.52 7.94 6.27
C LEU A 308 -17.42 7.17 5.30
N LEU A 309 -16.98 6.97 4.06
CA LEU A 309 -17.71 6.22 3.03
C LEU A 309 -17.97 4.79 3.46
N PHE A 310 -16.94 4.07 3.88
CA PHE A 310 -17.08 2.67 4.29
C PHE A 310 -17.88 2.53 5.58
N SER A 311 -17.73 3.48 6.54
CA SER A 311 -18.55 3.50 7.74
C SER A 311 -20.03 3.69 7.42
N LEU A 312 -20.37 4.60 6.50
CA LEU A 312 -21.74 4.82 6.06
C LEU A 312 -22.33 3.56 5.40
N ILE A 313 -21.57 2.94 4.48
CA ILE A 313 -22.00 1.69 3.81
C ILE A 313 -22.25 0.59 4.86
N PHE A 314 -21.33 0.44 5.82
CA PHE A 314 -21.46 -0.57 6.89
C PHE A 314 -22.70 -0.34 7.76
N LEU A 315 -22.98 0.92 8.13
CA LEU A 315 -24.16 1.27 8.92
C LEU A 315 -25.45 1.01 8.15
N VAL A 316 -25.53 1.41 6.88
CA VAL A 316 -26.68 1.16 6.03
C VAL A 316 -26.95 -0.34 5.89
N ASN A 317 -25.91 -1.13 5.59
CA ASN A 317 -26.06 -2.59 5.51
C ASN A 317 -26.52 -3.20 6.84
N SER A 318 -26.03 -2.70 7.98
CA SER A 318 -26.44 -3.19 9.31
C SER A 318 -27.89 -2.85 9.66
N LEU A 319 -28.46 -1.82 9.04
CA LEU A 319 -29.88 -1.45 9.22
C LEU A 319 -30.81 -2.27 8.31
N ILE A 320 -30.35 -2.62 7.10
CA ILE A 320 -31.14 -3.39 6.12
C ILE A 320 -31.22 -4.87 6.54
N LEU A 321 -30.18 -5.42 7.18
CA LEU A 321 -30.08 -6.82 7.57
C LEU A 321 -30.70 -7.13 8.95
N LYS A 322 -31.25 -6.13 9.63
CA LYS A 322 -32.06 -6.27 10.85
C LYS A 322 -33.57 -6.35 10.53
#